data_f8db0460494343466ffc2f910b457c17
#
_entry.id   f8db0460494343466ffc2f910b457c17
#
_cell.length_a   1.000
_cell.length_b   1.000
_cell.length_c   1.000
_cell.angle_alpha   90.00
_cell.angle_beta   90.00
_cell.angle_gamma   90.00
#
_symmetry.space_group_name_H-M   'P 1'
#
loop_
_entity.id
_entity.type
_entity.pdbx_description
1 polymer ?
#
loop_
_entity_poly.entity_id
_entity_poly.type
_entity_poly.pdbx_seq_one_letter_code
_entity_poly.pdbx_strand_id
1 'polypeptide(L)'
;MGDLAATQAAVADAFRSEWGSVVGYLIRVTGNWDLAEECAQDAFERALERWPRDGIPTSPAAWLKTTARNRALDRLRRASVGQTKLKEVAMTARAAHADDENDSGIEDDRLRLMFTCCHPALPVEAQVALTLRTLAGLTTPEIARAFLVPHETMAKRLTRAKRKIVDARIPYRVPAAHRLEERLRAVLAVIYALFNEGYGASAGDELIRTDLCAEAVRLGRLLAELMPDEPEALGLLSLMLLQDSRRAARLDSAGELVTLEAQNRGLWDAHAIAEACKVLDRAVRLRRPGPYQLQAAIAACHAQAPTAADTDWREITLLYDRLSEIAPAAVVSLNRAVAVAMADGPAAGLALVAELEQAGALADYYLLPATRADLLRRLGRDREAAAAYGRALELVATDAERRFLRKRLSEVSGQPRA
;
A
#
# COMPACT_ATOMS: atom_id res chain seq x y z
N MET A 1 -21.68 22.50 -22.74
CA MET A 1 -21.54 21.16 -22.16
C MET A 1 -20.05 20.76 -21.95
N GLY A 2 -19.12 21.21 -22.80
CA GLY A 2 -17.69 20.89 -22.63
C GLY A 2 -17.02 21.48 -21.38
N ASP A 3 -17.44 22.64 -20.94
CA ASP A 3 -16.85 23.38 -19.82
C ASP A 3 -17.19 22.76 -18.43
N LEU A 4 -18.37 22.21 -18.26
CA LEU A 4 -18.78 21.55 -17.02
C LEU A 4 -18.04 20.23 -16.78
N ALA A 5 -17.87 19.40 -17.82
CA ALA A 5 -17.14 18.15 -17.74
C ALA A 5 -15.64 18.37 -17.45
N ALA A 6 -15.04 19.38 -18.12
CA ALA A 6 -13.65 19.78 -17.86
C ALA A 6 -13.44 20.26 -16.43
N THR A 7 -14.40 21.04 -15.90
CA THR A 7 -14.34 21.53 -14.52
C THR A 7 -14.52 20.41 -13.50
N GLN A 8 -15.43 19.46 -13.74
CA GLN A 8 -15.60 18.30 -12.88
C GLN A 8 -14.33 17.43 -12.85
N ALA A 9 -13.70 17.24 -14.00
CA ALA A 9 -12.41 16.53 -14.08
C ALA A 9 -11.32 17.27 -13.29
N ALA A 10 -11.24 18.60 -13.42
CA ALA A 10 -10.26 19.40 -12.66
C ALA A 10 -10.48 19.36 -11.14
N VAL A 11 -11.75 19.36 -10.68
CA VAL A 11 -12.06 19.19 -9.24
C VAL A 11 -11.70 17.78 -8.78
N ALA A 12 -11.97 16.76 -9.58
CA ALA A 12 -11.60 15.38 -9.24
C ALA A 12 -10.07 15.21 -9.17
N ASP A 13 -9.32 15.83 -10.09
CA ASP A 13 -7.85 15.84 -10.06
C ASP A 13 -7.32 16.59 -8.83
N ALA A 14 -7.87 17.78 -8.54
CA ALA A 14 -7.54 18.55 -7.35
C ALA A 14 -7.88 17.78 -6.06
N PHE A 15 -8.97 17.02 -6.04
CA PHE A 15 -9.32 16.18 -4.89
C PHE A 15 -8.25 15.10 -4.65
N ARG A 16 -7.84 14.39 -5.71
CA ARG A 16 -6.82 13.35 -5.61
C ARG A 16 -5.45 13.89 -5.16
N SER A 17 -5.05 15.06 -5.64
CA SER A 17 -3.73 15.65 -5.34
C SER A 17 -3.70 16.45 -4.04
N GLU A 18 -4.76 17.19 -3.70
CA GLU A 18 -4.73 18.21 -2.66
C GLU A 18 -5.47 17.86 -1.38
N TRP A 19 -6.32 16.82 -1.38
CA TRP A 19 -7.11 16.45 -0.20
C TRP A 19 -6.25 16.31 1.05
N GLY A 20 -5.21 15.48 1.01
CA GLY A 20 -4.32 15.25 2.15
C GLY A 20 -3.57 16.50 2.61
N SER A 21 -3.21 17.38 1.67
CA SER A 21 -2.57 18.67 1.95
C SER A 21 -3.53 19.63 2.66
N VAL A 22 -4.77 19.73 2.19
CA VAL A 22 -5.82 20.60 2.79
C VAL A 22 -6.19 20.09 4.18
N VAL A 23 -6.46 18.80 4.33
CA VAL A 23 -6.80 18.20 5.64
C VAL A 23 -5.65 18.34 6.62
N GLY A 24 -4.43 18.04 6.20
CA GLY A 24 -3.23 18.16 7.03
C GLY A 24 -3.02 19.58 7.54
N TYR A 25 -3.12 20.56 6.65
CA TYR A 25 -3.07 21.98 6.99
C TYR A 25 -4.14 22.36 8.03
N LEU A 26 -5.40 21.94 7.83
CA LEU A 26 -6.49 22.24 8.73
C LEU A 26 -6.33 21.57 10.10
N ILE A 27 -5.82 20.35 10.18
CA ILE A 27 -5.51 19.68 11.45
C ILE A 27 -4.44 20.47 12.20
N ARG A 28 -3.38 20.92 11.51
CA ARG A 28 -2.33 21.76 12.12
C ARG A 28 -2.89 23.05 12.71
N VAL A 29 -3.80 23.70 11.99
CA VAL A 29 -4.38 24.98 12.38
C VAL A 29 -5.45 24.84 13.48
N THR A 30 -6.30 23.81 13.40
CA THR A 30 -7.47 23.68 14.29
C THR A 30 -7.26 22.71 15.46
N GLY A 31 -6.33 21.77 15.33
CA GLY A 31 -6.17 20.65 16.26
C GLY A 31 -7.35 19.67 16.26
N ASN A 32 -8.31 19.82 15.33
CA ASN A 32 -9.55 19.04 15.31
C ASN A 32 -9.71 18.30 13.97
N TRP A 33 -9.65 16.98 14.02
CA TRP A 33 -9.68 16.09 12.86
C TRP A 33 -11.02 16.13 12.11
N ASP A 34 -12.13 16.10 12.85
CA ASP A 34 -13.47 16.07 12.25
C ASP A 34 -13.79 17.41 11.59
N LEU A 35 -13.49 18.52 12.28
CA LEU A 35 -13.63 19.86 11.73
C LEU A 35 -12.78 20.06 10.47
N ALA A 36 -11.55 19.52 10.45
CA ALA A 36 -10.65 19.61 9.30
C ALA A 36 -11.24 18.90 8.08
N GLU A 37 -11.70 17.65 8.25
CA GLU A 37 -12.32 16.88 7.17
C GLU A 37 -13.59 17.55 6.63
N GLU A 38 -14.46 18.01 7.51
CA GLU A 38 -15.71 18.70 7.13
C GLU A 38 -15.43 20.00 6.36
N CYS A 39 -14.48 20.82 6.84
CA CYS A 39 -14.14 22.07 6.15
C CYS A 39 -13.41 21.85 4.83
N ALA A 40 -12.61 20.79 4.73
CA ALA A 40 -12.01 20.38 3.47
C ALA A 40 -13.11 19.96 2.47
N GLN A 41 -14.06 19.12 2.89
CA GLN A 41 -15.19 18.71 2.06
C GLN A 41 -16.00 19.92 1.59
N ASP A 42 -16.38 20.85 2.48
CA ASP A 42 -17.07 22.10 2.13
C ASP A 42 -16.30 22.90 1.05
N ALA A 43 -14.96 22.88 1.08
CA ALA A 43 -14.17 23.62 0.09
C ALA A 43 -14.22 22.96 -1.29
N PHE A 44 -14.18 21.62 -1.37
CA PHE A 44 -14.34 20.90 -2.64
C PHE A 44 -15.76 21.01 -3.20
N GLU A 45 -16.78 20.94 -2.35
CA GLU A 45 -18.17 21.19 -2.77
C GLU A 45 -18.32 22.60 -3.38
N ARG A 46 -17.71 23.62 -2.75
CA ARG A 46 -17.69 24.97 -3.32
C ARG A 46 -16.89 25.08 -4.62
N ALA A 47 -15.85 24.30 -4.79
CA ALA A 47 -15.12 24.26 -6.05
C ALA A 47 -16.04 23.75 -7.20
N LEU A 48 -16.82 22.70 -6.94
CA LEU A 48 -17.82 22.19 -7.89
C LEU A 48 -18.89 23.23 -8.27
N GLU A 49 -19.25 24.13 -7.35
CA GLU A 49 -20.23 25.17 -7.60
C GLU A 49 -19.65 26.41 -8.32
N ARG A 50 -18.42 26.80 -7.95
CA ARG A 50 -17.83 28.08 -8.38
C ARG A 50 -16.96 27.97 -9.61
N TRP A 51 -16.11 26.96 -9.72
CA TRP A 51 -15.20 26.85 -10.87
C TRP A 51 -15.90 26.75 -12.24
N PRO A 52 -17.13 26.19 -12.36
CA PRO A 52 -17.86 26.24 -13.64
C PRO A 52 -18.28 27.67 -14.06
N ARG A 53 -18.38 28.60 -13.09
CA ARG A 53 -18.83 29.96 -13.33
C ARG A 53 -17.69 30.98 -13.37
N ASP A 54 -16.77 30.84 -12.42
CA ASP A 54 -15.69 31.80 -12.16
C ASP A 54 -14.37 31.42 -12.86
N GLY A 55 -14.33 30.22 -13.48
CA GLY A 55 -13.13 29.63 -14.04
C GLY A 55 -12.30 28.88 -12.98
N ILE A 56 -11.44 27.93 -13.46
CA ILE A 56 -10.51 27.19 -12.60
C ILE A 56 -9.43 28.16 -12.14
N PRO A 57 -9.14 28.27 -10.81
CA PRO A 57 -8.10 29.16 -10.29
C PRO A 57 -6.72 28.78 -10.84
N THR A 58 -5.83 29.76 -10.98
CA THR A 58 -4.41 29.54 -11.37
C THR A 58 -3.68 28.61 -10.39
N SER A 59 -4.05 28.66 -9.09
CA SER A 59 -3.59 27.73 -8.05
C SER A 59 -4.78 27.11 -7.33
N PRO A 60 -5.28 25.94 -7.78
CA PRO A 60 -6.36 25.20 -7.12
C PRO A 60 -6.06 24.89 -5.65
N ALA A 61 -4.81 24.46 -5.34
CA ALA A 61 -4.37 24.17 -3.98
C ALA A 61 -4.52 25.36 -3.02
N ALA A 62 -4.04 26.53 -3.42
CA ALA A 62 -4.12 27.76 -2.62
C ALA A 62 -5.59 28.20 -2.40
N TRP A 63 -6.42 28.11 -3.44
CA TRP A 63 -7.84 28.43 -3.36
C TRP A 63 -8.58 27.50 -2.39
N LEU A 64 -8.32 26.18 -2.47
CA LEU A 64 -8.91 25.17 -1.60
C LEU A 64 -8.49 25.38 -0.14
N LYS A 65 -7.19 25.55 0.14
CA LYS A 65 -6.67 25.83 1.48
C LYS A 65 -7.30 27.09 2.07
N THR A 66 -7.37 28.19 1.30
CA THR A 66 -7.98 29.44 1.75
C THR A 66 -9.48 29.30 2.04
N THR A 67 -10.21 28.63 1.15
CA THR A 67 -11.64 28.39 1.30
C THR A 67 -11.94 27.53 2.53
N ALA A 68 -11.20 26.42 2.69
CA ALA A 68 -11.34 25.51 3.83
C ALA A 68 -10.97 26.19 5.16
N ARG A 69 -9.88 26.97 5.19
CA ARG A 69 -9.49 27.76 6.37
C ARG A 69 -10.56 28.74 6.78
N ASN A 70 -11.11 29.51 5.85
CA ASN A 70 -12.14 30.48 6.15
C ASN A 70 -13.39 29.81 6.74
N ARG A 71 -13.76 28.63 6.22
CA ARG A 71 -14.84 27.79 6.77
C ARG A 71 -14.54 27.34 8.20
N ALA A 72 -13.32 26.85 8.46
CA ALA A 72 -12.91 26.43 9.79
C ALA A 72 -12.98 27.59 10.81
N LEU A 73 -12.47 28.76 10.43
CA LEU A 73 -12.53 29.96 11.27
C LEU A 73 -13.98 30.38 11.55
N ASP A 74 -14.85 30.35 10.55
CA ASP A 74 -16.28 30.71 10.73
C ASP A 74 -17.00 29.73 11.66
N ARG A 75 -16.72 28.41 11.54
CA ARG A 75 -17.30 27.40 12.44
C ARG A 75 -16.76 27.56 13.86
N LEU A 76 -15.47 27.80 14.03
CA LEU A 76 -14.85 28.05 15.34
C LEU A 76 -15.43 29.34 15.99
N ARG A 77 -15.64 30.41 15.21
CA ARG A 77 -16.28 31.64 15.71
C ARG A 77 -17.70 31.40 16.22
N ARG A 78 -18.46 30.55 15.53
CA ARG A 78 -19.85 30.23 15.96
C ARG A 78 -19.87 29.28 17.15
N ALA A 79 -18.89 28.37 17.27
CA ALA A 79 -18.79 27.41 18.37
C ALA A 79 -18.16 28.01 19.64
N SER A 80 -17.36 29.08 19.51
CA SER A 80 -16.68 29.69 20.65
C SER A 80 -17.55 30.75 21.29
N VAL A 81 -18.17 30.42 22.43
CA VAL A 81 -18.67 31.33 23.43
C VAL A 81 -17.51 32.00 24.24
N GLY A 82 -16.22 31.69 23.91
CA GLY A 82 -15.05 32.21 24.61
C GLY A 82 -13.93 32.71 23.68
N GLN A 83 -13.55 33.98 23.81
CA GLN A 83 -12.60 34.69 22.94
C GLN A 83 -11.14 34.16 22.94
N THR A 84 -10.72 33.39 23.92
CA THR A 84 -9.31 32.98 24.09
C THR A 84 -8.85 31.94 23.03
N LYS A 85 -9.65 30.92 22.77
CA LYS A 85 -9.34 29.87 21.81
C LYS A 85 -9.33 30.35 20.36
N LEU A 86 -10.13 31.38 20.07
CA LEU A 86 -10.20 32.04 18.77
C LEU A 86 -8.93 32.83 18.45
N LYS A 87 -8.33 33.47 19.46
CA LYS A 87 -7.07 34.21 19.32
C LYS A 87 -5.90 33.27 19.06
N GLU A 88 -5.83 32.11 19.75
CA GLU A 88 -4.80 31.09 19.55
C GLU A 88 -4.88 30.50 18.14
N VAL A 89 -6.07 30.12 17.67
CA VAL A 89 -6.28 29.58 16.31
C VAL A 89 -5.98 30.65 15.25
N ALA A 90 -6.36 31.89 15.45
CA ALA A 90 -6.07 32.99 14.54
C ALA A 90 -4.55 33.32 14.48
N MET A 91 -3.85 33.23 15.61
CA MET A 91 -2.39 33.39 15.67
C MET A 91 -1.68 32.22 14.98
N THR A 92 -2.11 30.98 15.22
CA THR A 92 -1.56 29.78 14.57
C THR A 92 -1.82 29.80 13.06
N ALA A 93 -2.99 30.26 12.62
CA ALA A 93 -3.33 30.42 11.22
C ALA A 93 -2.53 31.55 10.53
N ARG A 94 -2.18 32.62 11.25
CA ARG A 94 -1.29 33.69 10.76
C ARG A 94 0.16 33.23 10.68
N ALA A 95 0.64 32.52 11.70
CA ALA A 95 1.97 31.94 11.69
C ALA A 95 2.12 30.93 10.54
N ALA A 96 1.12 30.05 10.35
CA ALA A 96 1.08 29.12 9.23
C ALA A 96 1.05 29.78 7.85
N HIS A 97 0.56 31.03 7.73
CA HIS A 97 0.57 31.79 6.48
C HIS A 97 1.94 32.45 6.22
N ALA A 98 2.60 32.90 7.28
CA ALA A 98 3.96 33.43 7.17
C ALA A 98 4.98 32.34 6.81
N ASP A 99 4.69 31.11 7.25
CA ASP A 99 5.50 29.92 6.95
C ASP A 99 5.31 29.44 5.48
N ASP A 100 4.11 29.58 4.89
CA ASP A 100 3.86 29.24 3.46
C ASP A 100 4.57 30.22 2.49
N GLU A 101 4.92 31.45 2.92
CA GLU A 101 5.68 32.43 2.11
C GLU A 101 7.22 32.26 2.23
N ASN A 102 7.70 31.52 3.23
CA ASN A 102 9.11 31.26 3.48
C ASN A 102 9.43 29.77 3.26
N ASP A 103 9.46 29.33 1.99
CA ASP A 103 9.75 27.97 1.54
C ASP A 103 11.22 27.58 1.76
N SER A 104 11.66 27.53 3.00
CA SER A 104 12.98 26.99 3.35
C SER A 104 12.93 26.19 4.65
N GLY A 105 12.44 24.93 4.57
CA GLY A 105 12.54 23.95 5.66
C GLY A 105 11.24 23.54 6.34
N ILE A 106 10.07 23.85 5.78
CA ILE A 106 8.78 23.45 6.34
C ILE A 106 8.48 22.02 5.93
N GLU A 107 8.44 21.15 6.92
CA GLU A 107 7.95 19.78 6.78
C GLU A 107 6.51 19.80 6.22
N ASP A 108 6.30 19.17 5.07
CA ASP A 108 5.00 19.07 4.40
C ASP A 108 3.92 18.51 5.37
N ASP A 109 2.78 19.18 5.45
CA ASP A 109 1.66 18.76 6.32
C ASP A 109 1.17 17.34 5.99
N ARG A 110 1.33 16.87 4.76
CA ARG A 110 1.05 15.49 4.34
C ARG A 110 1.98 14.50 5.04
N LEU A 111 3.27 14.85 5.18
CA LEU A 111 4.24 14.03 5.88
C LEU A 111 3.95 13.97 7.38
N ARG A 112 3.62 15.11 8.02
CA ARG A 112 3.17 15.16 9.41
C ARG A 112 1.94 14.28 9.62
N LEU A 113 0.96 14.39 8.73
CA LEU A 113 -0.27 13.60 8.75
C LEU A 113 0.02 12.11 8.63
N MET A 114 0.89 11.71 7.70
CA MET A 114 1.29 10.33 7.47
C MET A 114 1.94 9.72 8.72
N PHE A 115 2.92 10.40 9.32
CA PHE A 115 3.55 9.93 10.56
C PHE A 115 2.60 9.88 11.74
N THR A 116 1.60 10.75 11.79
CA THR A 116 0.60 10.74 12.86
C THR A 116 -0.39 9.59 12.69
N CYS A 117 -0.90 9.37 11.47
CA CYS A 117 -1.79 8.25 11.15
C CYS A 117 -1.14 6.88 11.38
N CYS A 118 0.15 6.75 11.03
CA CYS A 118 0.93 5.52 11.19
C CYS A 118 1.65 5.43 12.54
N HIS A 119 1.11 6.07 13.59
CA HIS A 119 1.74 6.01 14.91
C HIS A 119 1.61 4.62 15.55
N PRO A 120 2.72 4.01 16.10
CA PRO A 120 2.70 2.66 16.66
C PRO A 120 1.74 2.44 17.82
N ALA A 121 1.27 3.51 18.48
CA ALA A 121 0.23 3.41 19.51
C ALA A 121 -1.17 3.07 18.96
N LEU A 122 -1.35 3.10 17.63
CA LEU A 122 -2.58 2.69 16.96
C LEU A 122 -2.44 1.26 16.44
N PRO A 123 -3.50 0.42 16.48
CA PRO A 123 -3.52 -0.86 15.77
C PRO A 123 -3.32 -0.66 14.26
N VAL A 124 -2.69 -1.62 13.58
CA VAL A 124 -2.35 -1.51 12.14
C VAL A 124 -3.60 -1.24 11.29
N GLU A 125 -4.71 -1.92 11.56
CA GLU A 125 -5.96 -1.73 10.83
C GLU A 125 -6.54 -0.30 11.01
N ALA A 126 -6.29 0.32 12.17
CA ALA A 126 -6.68 1.70 12.41
C ALA A 126 -5.74 2.68 11.72
N GLN A 127 -4.43 2.36 11.68
CA GLN A 127 -3.44 3.15 10.95
C GLN A 127 -3.79 3.19 9.45
N VAL A 128 -4.04 2.02 8.83
CA VAL A 128 -4.42 1.91 7.42
C VAL A 128 -5.73 2.66 7.16
N ALA A 129 -6.78 2.41 7.96
CA ALA A 129 -8.08 3.06 7.78
C ALA A 129 -7.99 4.60 7.91
N LEU A 130 -7.22 5.08 8.88
CA LEU A 130 -7.04 6.52 9.09
C LEU A 130 -6.23 7.15 7.96
N THR A 131 -5.19 6.49 7.47
CA THR A 131 -4.39 6.93 6.31
C THR A 131 -5.26 7.05 5.06
N LEU A 132 -6.09 6.05 4.76
CA LEU A 132 -7.04 6.10 3.64
C LEU A 132 -8.04 7.24 3.78
N ARG A 133 -8.55 7.47 4.98
CA ARG A 133 -9.52 8.54 5.23
C ARG A 133 -8.91 9.92 5.03
N THR A 134 -7.75 10.17 5.63
CA THR A 134 -7.20 11.51 5.78
C THR A 134 -6.21 11.92 4.68
N LEU A 135 -5.43 10.99 4.18
CA LEU A 135 -4.46 11.25 3.10
C LEU A 135 -5.05 10.94 1.72
N ALA A 136 -5.79 9.85 1.61
CA ALA A 136 -6.37 9.40 0.34
C ALA A 136 -7.76 9.98 0.06
N GLY A 137 -8.45 10.47 1.07
CA GLY A 137 -9.79 11.06 0.93
C GLY A 137 -10.92 10.05 0.76
N LEU A 138 -10.66 8.76 0.97
CA LEU A 138 -11.71 7.74 0.86
C LEU A 138 -12.81 7.97 1.91
N THR A 139 -14.04 7.72 1.51
CA THR A 139 -15.19 7.77 2.40
C THR A 139 -15.21 6.57 3.34
N THR A 140 -15.86 6.69 4.49
CA THR A 140 -16.01 5.58 5.43
C THR A 140 -16.67 4.34 4.81
N PRO A 141 -17.73 4.46 3.95
CA PRO A 141 -18.28 3.32 3.22
C PRO A 141 -17.29 2.64 2.26
N GLU A 142 -16.45 3.40 1.55
CA GLU A 142 -15.41 2.85 0.65
C GLU A 142 -14.37 2.07 1.43
N ILE A 143 -13.87 2.62 2.55
CA ILE A 143 -12.93 1.93 3.43
C ILE A 143 -13.56 0.68 4.03
N ALA A 144 -14.82 0.75 4.48
CA ALA A 144 -15.54 -0.40 5.03
C ALA A 144 -15.67 -1.54 4.02
N ARG A 145 -16.01 -1.22 2.75
CA ARG A 145 -16.03 -2.19 1.66
C ARG A 145 -14.65 -2.79 1.39
N ALA A 146 -13.62 -1.94 1.38
CA ALA A 146 -12.24 -2.37 1.16
C ALA A 146 -11.73 -3.36 2.22
N PHE A 147 -12.23 -3.28 3.45
CA PHE A 147 -11.86 -4.17 4.55
C PHE A 147 -12.92 -5.23 4.85
N LEU A 148 -13.97 -5.36 4.02
CA LEU A 148 -15.07 -6.31 4.19
C LEU A 148 -15.68 -6.29 5.61
N VAL A 149 -15.80 -5.09 6.17
CA VAL A 149 -16.41 -4.88 7.48
C VAL A 149 -17.65 -4.00 7.37
N PRO A 150 -18.64 -4.14 8.30
CA PRO A 150 -19.80 -3.25 8.33
C PRO A 150 -19.38 -1.79 8.47
N HIS A 151 -20.13 -0.88 7.80
CA HIS A 151 -19.91 0.57 7.87
C HIS A 151 -19.76 1.10 9.31
N GLU A 152 -20.64 0.67 10.21
CA GLU A 152 -20.58 1.09 11.62
C GLU A 152 -19.30 0.64 12.34
N THR A 153 -18.79 -0.55 12.00
CA THR A 153 -17.52 -1.05 12.56
C THR A 153 -16.37 -0.16 12.12
N MET A 154 -16.32 0.22 10.85
CA MET A 154 -15.29 1.11 10.32
C MET A 154 -15.42 2.53 10.91
N ALA A 155 -16.64 3.07 11.00
CA ALA A 155 -16.90 4.38 11.62
C ALA A 155 -16.41 4.41 13.08
N LYS A 156 -16.74 3.37 13.87
CA LYS A 156 -16.27 3.23 15.25
C LYS A 156 -14.73 3.10 15.32
N ARG A 157 -14.09 2.38 14.38
CA ARG A 157 -12.63 2.23 14.29
C ARG A 157 -11.96 3.60 14.07
N LEU A 158 -12.43 4.36 13.09
CA LEU A 158 -11.91 5.70 12.78
C LEU A 158 -12.09 6.67 13.97
N THR A 159 -13.28 6.69 14.58
CA THR A 159 -13.56 7.54 15.76
C THR A 159 -12.63 7.19 16.93
N ARG A 160 -12.44 5.89 17.23
CA ARG A 160 -11.51 5.44 18.27
C ARG A 160 -10.06 5.80 17.96
N ALA A 161 -9.63 5.69 16.70
CA ALA A 161 -8.29 6.08 16.29
C ALA A 161 -8.03 7.57 16.50
N LYS A 162 -8.95 8.43 16.04
CA LYS A 162 -8.88 9.90 16.24
C LYS A 162 -8.86 10.25 17.73
N ARG A 163 -9.74 9.63 18.53
CA ARG A 163 -9.76 9.82 19.97
C ARG A 163 -8.45 9.37 20.63
N LYS A 164 -7.91 8.22 20.25
CA LYS A 164 -6.62 7.73 20.77
C LYS A 164 -5.48 8.69 20.48
N ILE A 165 -5.46 9.35 19.32
CA ILE A 165 -4.46 10.37 18.98
C ILE A 165 -4.53 11.53 19.99
N VAL A 166 -5.73 12.01 20.30
CA VAL A 166 -5.95 13.10 21.25
C VAL A 166 -5.60 12.68 22.68
N ASP A 167 -6.14 11.54 23.15
CA ASP A 167 -5.99 11.05 24.52
C ASP A 167 -4.52 10.70 24.84
N ALA A 168 -3.82 10.09 23.88
CA ALA A 168 -2.40 9.74 24.00
C ALA A 168 -1.46 10.92 23.68
N ARG A 169 -2.00 12.09 23.34
CA ARG A 169 -1.23 13.29 22.97
C ARG A 169 -0.19 12.99 21.87
N ILE A 170 -0.59 12.22 20.86
CA ILE A 170 0.29 11.90 19.74
C ILE A 170 0.61 13.20 19.01
N PRO A 171 1.91 13.57 18.89
CA PRO A 171 2.26 14.87 18.33
C PRO A 171 2.03 14.90 16.82
N TYR A 172 1.46 16.00 16.33
CA TYR A 172 1.26 16.27 14.90
C TYR A 172 2.54 16.89 14.31
N ARG A 173 3.55 16.04 14.05
CA ARG A 173 4.86 16.47 13.51
C ARG A 173 5.60 15.30 12.87
N VAL A 174 6.57 15.61 12.03
CA VAL A 174 7.56 14.63 11.59
C VAL A 174 8.42 14.24 12.80
N PRO A 175 8.75 12.95 12.98
CA PRO A 175 9.59 12.50 14.09
C PRO A 175 10.99 13.13 14.04
N ALA A 176 11.58 13.37 15.20
CA ALA A 176 12.99 13.76 15.28
C ALA A 176 13.90 12.69 14.65
N ALA A 177 15.06 13.10 14.13
CA ALA A 177 15.98 12.24 13.36
C ALA A 177 16.27 10.89 14.02
N HIS A 178 16.48 10.86 15.35
CA HIS A 178 16.77 9.64 16.10
C HIS A 178 15.60 8.63 16.17
N ARG A 179 14.36 9.06 15.83
CA ARG A 179 13.16 8.19 15.78
C ARG A 179 12.64 8.01 14.35
N LEU A 180 13.23 8.73 13.40
CA LEU A 180 12.69 8.79 12.04
C LEU A 180 12.68 7.41 11.39
N GLU A 181 13.76 6.64 11.52
CA GLU A 181 13.89 5.31 10.93
C GLU A 181 12.84 4.32 11.47
N GLU A 182 12.64 4.26 12.78
CA GLU A 182 11.61 3.40 13.39
C GLU A 182 10.22 3.78 12.92
N ARG A 183 9.93 5.07 12.88
CA ARG A 183 8.63 5.60 12.51
C ARG A 183 8.37 5.46 11.00
N LEU A 184 9.40 5.62 10.18
CA LEU A 184 9.31 5.38 8.74
C LEU A 184 8.99 3.91 8.44
N ARG A 185 9.60 2.97 9.16
CA ARG A 185 9.26 1.54 9.04
C ARG A 185 7.77 1.28 9.25
N ALA A 186 7.13 1.94 10.21
CA ALA A 186 5.70 1.84 10.43
C ALA A 186 4.89 2.38 9.24
N VAL A 187 5.28 3.53 8.68
CA VAL A 187 4.64 4.12 7.49
C VAL A 187 4.74 3.16 6.29
N LEU A 188 5.94 2.66 6.02
CA LEU A 188 6.19 1.71 4.92
C LEU A 188 5.36 0.44 5.09
N ALA A 189 5.29 -0.12 6.31
CA ALA A 189 4.49 -1.30 6.60
C ALA A 189 2.99 -1.06 6.37
N VAL A 190 2.46 0.13 6.70
CA VAL A 190 1.06 0.49 6.45
C VAL A 190 0.76 0.60 4.97
N ILE A 191 1.62 1.27 4.20
CA ILE A 191 1.46 1.40 2.74
C ILE A 191 1.55 0.01 2.07
N TYR A 192 2.49 -0.82 2.51
CA TYR A 192 2.65 -2.18 1.98
C TYR A 192 1.49 -3.10 2.37
N ALA A 193 0.96 -3.00 3.59
CA ALA A 193 -0.22 -3.74 4.00
C ALA A 193 -1.46 -3.36 3.16
N LEU A 194 -1.62 -2.07 2.85
CA LEU A 194 -2.66 -1.60 1.95
C LEU A 194 -2.49 -2.17 0.53
N PHE A 195 -1.28 -2.16 0.00
CA PHE A 195 -0.98 -2.73 -1.30
C PHE A 195 -1.28 -4.23 -1.35
N ASN A 196 -0.85 -4.98 -0.33
CA ASN A 196 -1.06 -6.43 -0.27
C ASN A 196 -2.55 -6.79 -0.21
N GLU A 197 -3.37 -6.04 0.54
CA GLU A 197 -4.82 -6.23 0.57
C GLU A 197 -5.47 -5.93 -0.80
N GLY A 198 -4.92 -4.99 -1.57
CA GLY A 198 -5.36 -4.72 -2.93
C GLY A 198 -4.88 -5.75 -3.94
N TYR A 199 -3.65 -6.26 -3.76
CA TYR A 199 -2.99 -7.15 -4.70
C TYR A 199 -3.41 -8.63 -4.55
N GLY A 200 -3.75 -9.05 -3.35
CA GLY A 200 -4.22 -10.40 -3.03
C GLY A 200 -5.16 -10.32 -1.85
N ALA A 201 -6.45 -10.09 -2.14
CA ALA A 201 -7.46 -9.91 -1.10
C ALA A 201 -7.45 -11.08 -0.10
N SER A 202 -7.42 -10.76 1.17
CA SER A 202 -7.40 -11.75 2.27
C SER A 202 -8.73 -12.49 2.41
N ALA A 203 -9.83 -11.93 1.85
CA ALA A 203 -11.17 -12.52 1.85
C ALA A 203 -12.05 -11.90 0.75
N GLY A 204 -13.14 -12.58 0.37
CA GLY A 204 -14.11 -12.15 -0.64
C GLY A 204 -13.90 -12.83 -1.99
N ASP A 205 -14.79 -12.49 -2.95
CA ASP A 205 -14.85 -13.13 -4.26
C ASP A 205 -13.81 -12.58 -5.24
N GLU A 206 -13.39 -11.32 -5.05
CA GLU A 206 -12.40 -10.66 -5.90
C GLU A 206 -10.99 -10.86 -5.36
N LEU A 207 -10.12 -11.49 -6.15
CA LEU A 207 -8.71 -11.68 -5.79
C LEU A 207 -7.91 -10.37 -5.80
N ILE A 208 -8.29 -9.41 -6.65
CA ILE A 208 -7.55 -8.15 -6.87
C ILE A 208 -8.48 -6.96 -6.70
N ARG A 209 -8.13 -6.04 -5.80
CA ARG A 209 -8.81 -4.75 -5.60
C ARG A 209 -7.94 -3.63 -6.15
N THR A 210 -8.19 -3.30 -7.41
CA THR A 210 -7.34 -2.38 -8.18
C THR A 210 -7.28 -0.97 -7.62
N ASP A 211 -8.35 -0.51 -6.98
CA ASP A 211 -8.46 0.79 -6.30
C ASP A 211 -7.50 0.90 -5.11
N LEU A 212 -7.37 -0.16 -4.30
CA LEU A 212 -6.44 -0.18 -3.17
C LEU A 212 -4.98 -0.23 -3.62
N CYS A 213 -4.67 -1.00 -4.68
CA CYS A 213 -3.32 -1.01 -5.25
C CYS A 213 -2.94 0.38 -5.78
N ALA A 214 -3.84 1.01 -6.54
CA ALA A 214 -3.60 2.34 -7.10
C ALA A 214 -3.37 3.38 -5.99
N GLU A 215 -4.15 3.30 -4.90
CA GLU A 215 -4.01 4.19 -3.76
C GLU A 215 -2.71 3.96 -2.98
N ALA A 216 -2.31 2.71 -2.77
CA ALA A 216 -1.03 2.38 -2.14
C ALA A 216 0.16 2.90 -2.97
N VAL A 217 0.12 2.73 -4.30
CA VAL A 217 1.14 3.27 -5.21
C VAL A 217 1.17 4.80 -5.16
N ARG A 218 0.00 5.46 -5.12
CA ARG A 218 -0.09 6.92 -4.98
C ARG A 218 0.56 7.41 -3.67
N LEU A 219 0.27 6.75 -2.55
CA LEU A 219 0.88 7.06 -1.25
C LEU A 219 2.39 6.77 -1.25
N GLY A 220 2.83 5.72 -1.92
CA GLY A 220 4.24 5.40 -2.10
C GLY A 220 4.97 6.48 -2.91
N ARG A 221 4.38 6.98 -4.01
CA ARG A 221 4.93 8.10 -4.78
C ARG A 221 5.03 9.37 -3.95
N LEU A 222 3.97 9.70 -3.20
CA LEU A 222 3.97 10.84 -2.29
C LEU A 222 5.10 10.72 -1.25
N LEU A 223 5.27 9.55 -0.64
CA LEU A 223 6.35 9.35 0.33
C LEU A 223 7.75 9.49 -0.31
N ALA A 224 7.95 8.92 -1.51
CA ALA A 224 9.20 9.04 -2.26
C ALA A 224 9.51 10.48 -2.71
N GLU A 225 8.49 11.29 -2.98
CA GLU A 225 8.60 12.72 -3.26
C GLU A 225 9.00 13.51 -2.01
N LEU A 226 8.35 13.25 -0.87
CA LEU A 226 8.58 13.95 0.39
C LEU A 226 9.87 13.51 1.11
N MET A 227 10.37 12.31 0.81
CA MET A 227 11.58 11.73 1.38
C MET A 227 12.50 11.17 0.28
N PRO A 228 13.03 12.02 -0.61
CA PRO A 228 13.74 11.60 -1.82
C PRO A 228 15.06 10.85 -1.56
N ASP A 229 15.63 11.00 -0.37
CA ASP A 229 16.90 10.39 0.04
C ASP A 229 16.69 9.16 0.96
N GLU A 230 15.43 8.68 1.06
CA GLU A 230 15.09 7.49 1.80
C GLU A 230 14.96 6.27 0.88
N PRO A 231 16.00 5.38 0.88
CA PRO A 231 16.08 4.29 -0.07
C PRO A 231 14.96 3.25 0.09
N GLU A 232 14.45 3.03 1.31
CA GLU A 232 13.35 2.10 1.53
C GLU A 232 11.99 2.65 1.09
N ALA A 233 11.78 3.97 1.07
CA ALA A 233 10.61 4.57 0.44
C ALA A 233 10.61 4.36 -1.07
N LEU A 234 11.78 4.55 -1.71
CA LEU A 234 11.98 4.28 -3.12
C LEU A 234 11.87 2.77 -3.42
N GLY A 235 12.44 1.92 -2.57
CA GLY A 235 12.36 0.46 -2.68
C GLY A 235 10.93 -0.04 -2.63
N LEU A 236 10.12 0.44 -1.68
CA LEU A 236 8.71 0.09 -1.58
C LEU A 236 7.92 0.54 -2.81
N LEU A 237 8.13 1.77 -3.28
CA LEU A 237 7.47 2.25 -4.50
C LEU A 237 7.81 1.37 -5.70
N SER A 238 9.09 1.07 -5.91
CA SER A 238 9.53 0.19 -6.98
C SER A 238 8.89 -1.21 -6.87
N LEU A 239 8.89 -1.80 -5.67
CA LEU A 239 8.27 -3.11 -5.42
C LEU A 239 6.79 -3.11 -5.81
N MET A 240 6.02 -2.12 -5.37
CA MET A 240 4.60 -2.02 -5.68
C MET A 240 4.35 -1.84 -7.18
N LEU A 241 5.12 -1.01 -7.87
CA LEU A 241 5.02 -0.82 -9.32
C LEU A 241 5.32 -2.11 -10.09
N LEU A 242 6.39 -2.83 -9.71
CA LEU A 242 6.76 -4.12 -10.34
C LEU A 242 5.71 -5.21 -10.10
N GLN A 243 5.15 -5.28 -8.91
CA GLN A 243 4.09 -6.24 -8.62
C GLN A 243 2.81 -5.88 -9.39
N ASP A 244 2.43 -4.61 -9.40
CA ASP A 244 1.20 -4.14 -10.06
C ASP A 244 1.29 -4.22 -11.58
N SER A 245 2.48 -4.08 -12.17
CA SER A 245 2.69 -4.14 -13.63
C SER A 245 2.17 -5.44 -14.26
N ARG A 246 2.16 -6.54 -13.52
CA ARG A 246 1.72 -7.85 -13.98
C ARG A 246 0.26 -8.18 -13.63
N ARG A 247 -0.48 -7.24 -13.07
CA ARG A 247 -1.87 -7.43 -12.60
C ARG A 247 -2.78 -8.06 -13.68
N ALA A 248 -2.71 -7.56 -14.92
CA ALA A 248 -3.52 -8.05 -16.04
C ALA A 248 -3.24 -9.52 -16.40
N ALA A 249 -2.07 -10.06 -16.05
CA ALA A 249 -1.67 -11.42 -16.38
C ALA A 249 -1.91 -12.43 -15.24
N ARG A 250 -2.42 -11.99 -14.07
CA ARG A 250 -2.59 -12.86 -12.89
C ARG A 250 -3.79 -13.78 -12.96
N LEU A 251 -4.80 -13.37 -13.71
CA LEU A 251 -6.01 -14.16 -13.94
C LEU A 251 -6.14 -14.39 -15.45
N ASP A 252 -6.61 -15.56 -15.84
CA ASP A 252 -7.00 -15.83 -17.23
C ASP A 252 -8.42 -15.30 -17.55
N SER A 253 -8.88 -15.52 -18.77
CA SER A 253 -10.21 -15.08 -19.23
C SER A 253 -11.38 -15.76 -18.48
N ALA A 254 -11.12 -16.88 -17.80
CA ALA A 254 -12.09 -17.59 -16.96
C ALA A 254 -12.01 -17.15 -15.48
N GLY A 255 -11.12 -16.18 -15.14
CA GLY A 255 -10.92 -15.75 -13.76
C GLY A 255 -10.09 -16.73 -12.92
N GLU A 256 -9.39 -17.66 -13.57
CA GLU A 256 -8.53 -18.63 -12.90
C GLU A 256 -7.13 -18.06 -12.70
N LEU A 257 -6.50 -18.43 -11.58
CA LEU A 257 -5.19 -17.94 -11.19
C LEU A 257 -4.08 -18.50 -12.11
N VAL A 258 -3.27 -17.59 -12.66
CA VAL A 258 -2.12 -17.92 -13.52
C VAL A 258 -0.83 -17.77 -12.72
N THR A 259 -0.04 -18.86 -12.63
CA THR A 259 1.26 -18.81 -11.95
C THR A 259 2.23 -17.89 -12.68
N LEU A 260 3.18 -17.28 -11.95
CA LEU A 260 4.15 -16.34 -12.50
C LEU A 260 4.91 -16.90 -13.72
N GLU A 261 5.24 -18.19 -13.67
CA GLU A 261 5.90 -18.92 -14.76
C GLU A 261 5.03 -19.00 -16.04
N ALA A 262 3.70 -19.11 -15.87
CA ALA A 262 2.74 -19.25 -16.97
C ALA A 262 2.15 -17.92 -17.45
N GLN A 263 2.46 -16.80 -16.78
CA GLN A 263 1.90 -15.49 -17.17
C GLN A 263 2.41 -15.05 -18.54
N ASN A 264 1.47 -14.53 -19.36
CA ASN A 264 1.82 -13.85 -20.59
C ASN A 264 2.47 -12.49 -20.29
N ARG A 265 3.78 -12.39 -20.45
CA ARG A 265 4.55 -11.16 -20.22
C ARG A 265 4.17 -10.00 -21.14
N GLY A 266 3.57 -10.27 -22.29
CA GLY A 266 3.03 -9.25 -23.18
C GLY A 266 1.86 -8.45 -22.58
N LEU A 267 1.25 -8.95 -21.51
CA LEU A 267 0.20 -8.25 -20.75
C LEU A 267 0.76 -7.40 -19.61
N TRP A 268 2.07 -7.47 -19.35
CA TRP A 268 2.70 -6.70 -18.29
C TRP A 268 2.86 -5.25 -18.73
N ASP A 269 2.64 -4.31 -17.81
CA ASP A 269 2.80 -2.88 -18.06
C ASP A 269 4.29 -2.50 -18.17
N ALA A 270 4.79 -2.41 -19.39
CA ALA A 270 6.17 -2.05 -19.67
C ALA A 270 6.56 -0.65 -19.18
N HIS A 271 5.60 0.29 -19.14
CA HIS A 271 5.85 1.64 -18.64
C HIS A 271 6.04 1.62 -17.12
N ALA A 272 5.18 0.94 -16.39
CA ALA A 272 5.32 0.76 -14.95
C ALA A 272 6.63 0.04 -14.57
N ILE A 273 7.03 -0.99 -15.35
CA ILE A 273 8.31 -1.68 -15.16
C ILE A 273 9.49 -0.71 -15.35
N ALA A 274 9.48 0.07 -16.43
CA ALA A 274 10.56 1.04 -16.71
C ALA A 274 10.64 2.13 -15.64
N GLU A 275 9.51 2.64 -15.14
CA GLU A 275 9.45 3.57 -14.02
C GLU A 275 10.05 2.93 -12.75
N ALA A 276 9.60 1.74 -12.41
CA ALA A 276 10.04 1.01 -11.22
C ALA A 276 11.54 0.75 -11.21
N CYS A 277 12.13 0.33 -12.35
CA CYS A 277 13.56 0.11 -12.46
C CYS A 277 14.36 1.41 -12.25
N LYS A 278 13.90 2.54 -12.79
CA LYS A 278 14.53 3.85 -12.55
C LYS A 278 14.50 4.25 -11.08
N VAL A 279 13.38 4.00 -10.40
CA VAL A 279 13.22 4.26 -8.96
C VAL A 279 14.14 3.36 -8.15
N LEU A 280 14.24 2.07 -8.51
CA LEU A 280 15.13 1.12 -7.84
C LEU A 280 16.60 1.51 -8.01
N ASP A 281 17.03 1.87 -9.23
CA ASP A 281 18.39 2.34 -9.50
C ASP A 281 18.76 3.54 -8.63
N ARG A 282 17.81 4.46 -8.43
CA ARG A 282 18.00 5.59 -7.54
C ARG A 282 18.16 5.14 -6.08
N ALA A 283 17.33 4.19 -5.60
CA ALA A 283 17.44 3.63 -4.25
C ALA A 283 18.80 2.96 -4.02
N VAL A 284 19.26 2.14 -4.97
CA VAL A 284 20.55 1.43 -4.89
C VAL A 284 21.73 2.38 -4.82
N ARG A 285 21.70 3.50 -5.55
CA ARG A 285 22.76 4.54 -5.51
C ARG A 285 22.95 5.16 -4.13
N LEU A 286 21.93 5.13 -3.27
CA LEU A 286 22.02 5.61 -1.89
C LEU A 286 22.82 4.68 -0.97
N ARG A 287 23.18 3.47 -1.42
CA ARG A 287 24.05 2.49 -0.73
C ARG A 287 23.63 2.14 0.69
N ARG A 288 22.37 2.18 0.98
CA ARG A 288 21.75 1.74 2.25
C ARG A 288 20.69 0.68 1.92
N PRO A 289 21.09 -0.59 1.68
CA PRO A 289 20.17 -1.64 1.30
C PRO A 289 19.22 -1.98 2.45
N GLY A 290 17.95 -2.20 2.12
CA GLY A 290 16.92 -2.60 3.04
C GLY A 290 15.96 -3.63 2.43
N PRO A 291 15.01 -4.12 3.23
CA PRO A 291 14.16 -5.24 2.82
C PRO A 291 13.26 -4.93 1.61
N TYR A 292 12.75 -3.72 1.45
CA TYR A 292 11.90 -3.38 0.30
C TYR A 292 12.71 -3.24 -0.98
N GLN A 293 13.94 -2.71 -0.91
CA GLN A 293 14.85 -2.66 -2.06
C GLN A 293 15.19 -4.06 -2.56
N LEU A 294 15.51 -5.00 -1.65
CA LEU A 294 15.84 -6.37 -2.02
C LEU A 294 14.64 -7.09 -2.64
N GLN A 295 13.44 -6.91 -2.08
CA GLN A 295 12.22 -7.46 -2.68
C GLN A 295 11.91 -6.82 -4.04
N ALA A 296 12.16 -5.52 -4.22
CA ALA A 296 12.04 -4.85 -5.50
C ALA A 296 13.06 -5.40 -6.53
N ALA A 297 14.31 -5.64 -6.12
CA ALA A 297 15.32 -6.24 -6.98
C ALA A 297 14.93 -7.66 -7.44
N ILE A 298 14.39 -8.48 -6.54
CA ILE A 298 13.84 -9.80 -6.88
C ILE A 298 12.70 -9.66 -7.91
N ALA A 299 11.78 -8.74 -7.69
CA ALA A 299 10.69 -8.50 -8.63
C ALA A 299 11.20 -7.97 -9.98
N ALA A 300 12.27 -7.15 -9.99
CA ALA A 300 12.91 -6.65 -11.21
C ALA A 300 13.57 -7.77 -12.02
N CYS A 301 14.21 -8.75 -11.39
CA CYS A 301 14.75 -9.93 -12.10
C CYS A 301 13.67 -10.66 -12.90
N HIS A 302 12.45 -10.78 -12.34
CA HIS A 302 11.31 -11.34 -13.08
C HIS A 302 10.81 -10.42 -14.19
N ALA A 303 10.70 -9.11 -13.90
CA ALA A 303 10.10 -8.13 -14.82
C ALA A 303 10.99 -7.83 -16.04
N GLN A 304 12.30 -7.91 -15.89
CA GLN A 304 13.28 -7.65 -16.94
C GLN A 304 13.57 -8.87 -17.83
N ALA A 305 13.27 -10.07 -17.35
CA ALA A 305 13.46 -11.28 -18.14
C ALA A 305 12.44 -11.36 -19.29
N PRO A 306 12.85 -11.54 -20.56
CA PRO A 306 11.93 -11.61 -21.70
C PRO A 306 10.94 -12.77 -21.60
N THR A 307 11.39 -13.92 -21.10
CA THR A 307 10.55 -15.10 -20.84
C THR A 307 10.77 -15.63 -19.43
N ALA A 308 9.92 -16.54 -18.97
CA ALA A 308 10.09 -17.18 -17.66
C ALA A 308 11.38 -17.99 -17.56
N ALA A 309 11.84 -18.56 -18.70
CA ALA A 309 13.08 -19.33 -18.78
C ALA A 309 14.34 -18.46 -18.65
N ASP A 310 14.24 -17.17 -19.03
CA ASP A 310 15.35 -16.21 -18.97
C ASP A 310 15.50 -15.57 -17.57
N THR A 311 14.65 -15.93 -16.61
CA THR A 311 14.71 -15.38 -15.24
C THR A 311 16.01 -15.82 -14.56
N ASP A 312 16.79 -14.86 -14.05
CA ASP A 312 18.03 -15.15 -13.32
C ASP A 312 17.74 -15.63 -11.88
N TRP A 313 17.48 -16.92 -11.77
CA TRP A 313 17.19 -17.55 -10.49
C TRP A 313 18.38 -17.58 -9.53
N ARG A 314 19.62 -17.52 -10.06
CA ARG A 314 20.82 -17.45 -9.22
C ARG A 314 20.92 -16.09 -8.54
N GLU A 315 20.72 -15.02 -9.29
CA GLU A 315 20.65 -13.67 -8.72
C GLU A 315 19.52 -13.56 -7.70
N ILE A 316 18.32 -14.09 -8.00
CA ILE A 316 17.19 -14.13 -7.07
C ILE A 316 17.56 -14.86 -5.77
N THR A 317 18.30 -15.99 -5.85
CA THR A 317 18.73 -16.71 -4.66
C THR A 317 19.67 -15.88 -3.80
N LEU A 318 20.65 -15.19 -4.39
CA LEU A 318 21.56 -14.29 -3.68
C LEU A 318 20.82 -13.12 -3.01
N LEU A 319 19.83 -12.56 -3.69
CA LEU A 319 18.99 -11.51 -3.13
C LEU A 319 18.15 -12.01 -1.94
N TYR A 320 17.63 -13.24 -2.00
CA TYR A 320 16.95 -13.86 -0.85
C TYR A 320 17.89 -14.19 0.30
N ASP A 321 19.15 -14.62 0.02
CA ASP A 321 20.17 -14.80 1.05
C ASP A 321 20.38 -13.50 1.81
N ARG A 322 20.57 -12.41 1.07
CA ARG A 322 20.75 -11.09 1.67
C ARG A 322 19.50 -10.58 2.42
N LEU A 323 18.32 -10.84 1.89
CA LEU A 323 17.05 -10.49 2.54
C LEU A 323 16.88 -11.26 3.86
N SER A 324 17.26 -12.55 3.88
CA SER A 324 17.18 -13.39 5.09
C SER A 324 18.11 -12.90 6.21
N GLU A 325 19.25 -12.30 5.86
CA GLU A 325 20.17 -11.68 6.84
C GLU A 325 19.61 -10.41 7.46
N ILE A 326 18.95 -9.55 6.65
CA ILE A 326 18.46 -8.23 7.08
C ILE A 326 17.08 -8.33 7.75
N ALA A 327 16.20 -9.17 7.22
CA ALA A 327 14.82 -9.32 7.65
C ALA A 327 14.42 -10.81 7.69
N PRO A 328 14.94 -11.57 8.65
CA PRO A 328 14.64 -13.00 8.76
C PRO A 328 13.15 -13.23 9.02
N ALA A 329 12.51 -14.01 8.13
CA ALA A 329 11.11 -14.40 8.25
C ALA A 329 10.89 -15.75 7.57
N ALA A 330 10.01 -16.58 8.14
CA ALA A 330 9.74 -17.91 7.59
C ALA A 330 9.19 -17.87 6.15
N VAL A 331 8.41 -16.83 5.79
CA VAL A 331 7.93 -16.61 4.42
C VAL A 331 9.09 -16.29 3.47
N VAL A 332 10.09 -15.53 3.91
CA VAL A 332 11.29 -15.25 3.12
C VAL A 332 12.06 -16.54 2.87
N SER A 333 12.20 -17.40 3.88
CA SER A 333 12.84 -18.71 3.75
C SER A 333 12.09 -19.64 2.81
N LEU A 334 10.74 -19.62 2.82
CA LEU A 334 9.93 -20.39 1.87
C LEU A 334 10.14 -19.92 0.43
N ASN A 335 10.11 -18.61 0.20
CA ASN A 335 10.34 -18.04 -1.14
C ASN A 335 11.78 -18.30 -1.63
N ARG A 336 12.76 -18.25 -0.71
CA ARG A 336 14.14 -18.65 -0.99
C ARG A 336 14.22 -20.12 -1.43
N ALA A 337 13.49 -21.02 -0.76
CA ALA A 337 13.46 -22.43 -1.15
C ALA A 337 12.92 -22.63 -2.59
N VAL A 338 11.94 -21.83 -3.00
CA VAL A 338 11.45 -21.82 -4.40
C VAL A 338 12.55 -21.33 -5.35
N ALA A 339 13.26 -20.24 -5.02
CA ALA A 339 14.34 -19.73 -5.86
C ALA A 339 15.48 -20.76 -6.02
N VAL A 340 15.89 -21.41 -4.93
CA VAL A 340 16.87 -22.51 -4.94
C VAL A 340 16.36 -23.68 -5.79
N ALA A 341 15.08 -24.04 -5.68
CA ALA A 341 14.51 -25.10 -6.50
C ALA A 341 14.56 -24.79 -8.01
N MET A 342 14.42 -23.54 -8.38
CA MET A 342 14.49 -23.10 -9.78
C MET A 342 15.93 -22.98 -10.28
N ALA A 343 16.88 -22.61 -9.41
CA ALA A 343 18.30 -22.48 -9.74
C ALA A 343 19.03 -23.83 -9.77
N ASP A 344 18.82 -24.65 -8.72
CA ASP A 344 19.63 -25.86 -8.44
C ASP A 344 18.83 -27.15 -8.54
N GLY A 345 17.54 -27.04 -8.85
CA GLY A 345 16.64 -28.18 -9.06
C GLY A 345 15.67 -28.44 -7.89
N PRO A 346 14.51 -29.09 -8.18
CA PRO A 346 13.43 -29.26 -7.22
C PRO A 346 13.79 -29.99 -5.93
N ALA A 347 14.80 -30.90 -5.99
CA ALA A 347 15.26 -31.67 -4.83
C ALA A 347 15.93 -30.75 -3.78
N ALA A 348 16.72 -29.77 -4.23
CA ALA A 348 17.40 -28.82 -3.34
C ALA A 348 16.37 -27.94 -2.60
N GLY A 349 15.39 -27.40 -3.34
CA GLY A 349 14.31 -26.62 -2.70
C GLY A 349 13.44 -27.45 -1.76
N LEU A 350 13.16 -28.71 -2.11
CA LEU A 350 12.36 -29.60 -1.26
C LEU A 350 13.05 -29.89 0.09
N ALA A 351 14.37 -29.98 0.12
CA ALA A 351 15.12 -30.13 1.38
C ALA A 351 14.90 -28.91 2.31
N LEU A 352 14.98 -27.69 1.76
CA LEU A 352 14.74 -26.46 2.53
C LEU A 352 13.28 -26.35 3.04
N VAL A 353 12.31 -26.78 2.22
CA VAL A 353 10.90 -26.82 2.65
C VAL A 353 10.73 -27.82 3.81
N ALA A 354 11.40 -28.97 3.77
CA ALA A 354 11.35 -29.96 4.84
C ALA A 354 11.94 -29.42 6.17
N GLU A 355 13.01 -28.64 6.10
CA GLU A 355 13.57 -27.95 7.29
C GLU A 355 12.56 -26.98 7.92
N LEU A 356 11.83 -26.20 7.09
CA LEU A 356 10.78 -25.30 7.58
C LEU A 356 9.62 -26.04 8.24
N GLU A 357 9.22 -27.18 7.68
CA GLU A 357 8.18 -28.04 8.27
C GLU A 357 8.64 -28.64 9.61
N GLN A 358 9.88 -29.13 9.70
CA GLN A 358 10.44 -29.67 10.95
C GLN A 358 10.57 -28.60 12.04
N ALA A 359 10.85 -27.36 11.66
CA ALA A 359 10.89 -26.23 12.58
C ALA A 359 9.47 -25.79 13.04
N GLY A 360 8.39 -26.36 12.52
CA GLY A 360 7.02 -25.97 12.78
C GLY A 360 6.66 -24.58 12.25
N ALA A 361 7.49 -24.03 11.36
CA ALA A 361 7.26 -22.73 10.77
C ALA A 361 6.13 -22.80 9.73
N LEU A 362 5.29 -21.77 9.68
CA LEU A 362 4.21 -21.65 8.68
C LEU A 362 3.18 -22.81 8.70
N ALA A 363 2.91 -23.43 9.84
CA ALA A 363 2.02 -24.59 9.95
C ALA A 363 0.59 -24.32 9.42
N ASP A 364 0.10 -23.09 9.58
CA ASP A 364 -1.22 -22.64 9.11
C ASP A 364 -1.17 -21.85 7.80
N TYR A 365 -0.03 -21.84 7.12
CA TYR A 365 0.15 -21.09 5.88
C TYR A 365 0.09 -22.03 4.67
N TYR A 366 -1.01 -21.97 3.91
CA TYR A 366 -1.31 -22.91 2.82
C TYR A 366 -0.23 -22.98 1.74
N LEU A 367 0.56 -21.91 1.54
CA LEU A 367 1.65 -21.91 0.54
C LEU A 367 2.81 -22.82 0.92
N LEU A 368 3.00 -23.18 2.20
CA LEU A 368 4.03 -24.15 2.57
C LEU A 368 3.73 -25.54 1.97
N PRO A 369 2.59 -26.18 2.27
CA PRO A 369 2.24 -27.46 1.64
C PRO A 369 1.99 -27.34 0.13
N ALA A 370 1.53 -26.21 -0.40
CA ALA A 370 1.38 -26.00 -1.83
C ALA A 370 2.73 -25.98 -2.56
N THR A 371 3.74 -25.31 -2.00
CA THR A 371 5.11 -25.31 -2.52
C THR A 371 5.72 -26.72 -2.49
N ARG A 372 5.58 -27.43 -1.36
CA ARG A 372 5.99 -28.82 -1.26
C ARG A 372 5.35 -29.67 -2.36
N ALA A 373 4.06 -29.53 -2.57
CA ALA A 373 3.31 -30.27 -3.58
C ALA A 373 3.83 -30.01 -5.00
N ASP A 374 4.09 -28.75 -5.36
CA ASP A 374 4.64 -28.42 -6.68
C ASP A 374 6.04 -29.00 -6.90
N LEU A 375 6.92 -28.92 -5.89
CA LEU A 375 8.26 -29.51 -5.95
C LEU A 375 8.20 -31.02 -6.08
N LEU A 376 7.34 -31.72 -5.35
CA LEU A 376 7.13 -33.15 -5.46
C LEU A 376 6.60 -33.56 -6.85
N ARG A 377 5.63 -32.79 -7.38
CA ARG A 377 5.12 -32.99 -8.75
C ARG A 377 6.23 -32.84 -9.81
N ARG A 378 7.08 -31.80 -9.67
CA ARG A 378 8.26 -31.63 -10.57
C ARG A 378 9.26 -32.77 -10.48
N LEU A 379 9.30 -33.50 -9.36
CA LEU A 379 10.10 -34.71 -9.16
C LEU A 379 9.40 -35.99 -9.59
N GLY A 380 8.17 -35.95 -10.10
CA GLY A 380 7.37 -37.14 -10.46
C GLY A 380 6.86 -37.93 -9.25
N ARG A 381 6.88 -37.35 -8.05
CA ARG A 381 6.42 -37.99 -6.79
C ARG A 381 4.92 -37.70 -6.56
N ASP A 382 4.06 -38.15 -7.51
CA ASP A 382 2.66 -37.72 -7.62
C ASP A 382 1.82 -38.08 -6.41
N ARG A 383 2.03 -39.23 -5.78
CA ARG A 383 1.30 -39.63 -4.55
C ARG A 383 1.55 -38.65 -3.40
N GLU A 384 2.78 -38.25 -3.23
CA GLU A 384 3.14 -37.32 -2.14
C GLU A 384 2.72 -35.89 -2.48
N ALA A 385 2.79 -35.52 -3.75
CA ALA A 385 2.26 -34.26 -4.24
C ALA A 385 0.76 -34.13 -3.98
N ALA A 386 -0.02 -35.20 -4.24
CA ALA A 386 -1.46 -35.22 -3.98
C ALA A 386 -1.79 -35.04 -2.49
N ALA A 387 -1.04 -35.72 -1.60
CA ALA A 387 -1.21 -35.54 -0.15
C ALA A 387 -0.92 -34.11 0.30
N ALA A 388 0.14 -33.47 -0.23
CA ALA A 388 0.51 -32.11 0.08
C ALA A 388 -0.49 -31.09 -0.48
N TYR A 389 -1.03 -31.27 -1.69
CA TYR A 389 -2.14 -30.44 -2.21
C TYR A 389 -3.41 -30.58 -1.37
N GLY A 390 -3.73 -31.80 -0.88
CA GLY A 390 -4.81 -32.03 0.06
C GLY A 390 -4.66 -31.18 1.32
N ARG A 391 -3.47 -31.17 1.90
CA ARG A 391 -3.18 -30.32 3.09
C ARG A 391 -3.29 -28.84 2.77
N ALA A 392 -2.83 -28.36 1.62
CA ALA A 392 -2.99 -26.97 1.20
C ALA A 392 -4.46 -26.57 1.07
N LEU A 393 -5.32 -27.45 0.56
CA LEU A 393 -6.75 -27.23 0.41
C LEU A 393 -7.50 -27.10 1.74
N GLU A 394 -7.00 -27.69 2.82
CA GLU A 394 -7.55 -27.52 4.17
C GLU A 394 -7.28 -26.13 4.74
N LEU A 395 -6.20 -25.46 4.31
CA LEU A 395 -5.72 -24.21 4.85
C LEU A 395 -6.08 -22.99 4.00
N VAL A 396 -6.39 -23.18 2.71
CA VAL A 396 -6.64 -22.07 1.79
C VAL A 396 -7.93 -21.33 2.10
N ALA A 397 -7.87 -20.00 2.12
CA ALA A 397 -9.00 -19.15 2.48
C ALA A 397 -9.81 -18.65 1.27
N THR A 398 -9.18 -18.40 0.10
CA THR A 398 -9.84 -17.80 -1.07
C THR A 398 -10.33 -18.84 -2.07
N ASP A 399 -11.43 -18.55 -2.77
CA ASP A 399 -12.01 -19.49 -3.73
C ASP A 399 -11.14 -19.63 -5.01
N ALA A 400 -10.49 -18.56 -5.47
CA ALA A 400 -9.61 -18.61 -6.62
C ALA A 400 -8.40 -19.53 -6.40
N GLU A 401 -7.74 -19.41 -5.25
CA GLU A 401 -6.64 -20.28 -4.86
C GLU A 401 -7.10 -21.72 -4.64
N ARG A 402 -8.29 -21.90 -4.06
CA ARG A 402 -8.91 -23.21 -3.86
C ARG A 402 -9.19 -23.92 -5.20
N ARG A 403 -9.72 -23.22 -6.21
CA ARG A 403 -9.92 -23.76 -7.57
C ARG A 403 -8.60 -24.16 -8.19
N PHE A 404 -7.58 -23.29 -8.10
CA PHE A 404 -6.25 -23.59 -8.58
C PHE A 404 -5.66 -24.85 -7.95
N LEU A 405 -5.71 -24.99 -6.62
CA LEU A 405 -5.19 -26.17 -5.92
C LEU A 405 -5.94 -27.46 -6.28
N ARG A 406 -7.28 -27.38 -6.43
CA ARG A 406 -8.09 -28.55 -6.89
C ARG A 406 -7.68 -29.00 -8.28
N LYS A 407 -7.46 -28.06 -9.20
CA LYS A 407 -6.97 -28.37 -10.55
C LYS A 407 -5.61 -29.08 -10.49
N ARG A 408 -4.66 -28.56 -9.70
CA ARG A 408 -3.33 -29.18 -9.53
C ARG A 408 -3.43 -30.59 -8.91
N LEU A 409 -4.30 -30.77 -7.92
CA LEU A 409 -4.56 -32.06 -7.30
C LEU A 409 -5.09 -33.08 -8.33
N SER A 410 -6.06 -32.68 -9.17
CA SER A 410 -6.59 -33.56 -10.21
C SER A 410 -5.55 -33.99 -11.24
N GLU A 411 -4.63 -33.11 -11.61
CA GLU A 411 -3.52 -33.37 -12.54
C GLU A 411 -2.60 -34.49 -12.03
N VAL A 412 -2.24 -34.49 -10.74
CA VAL A 412 -1.35 -35.50 -10.14
C VAL A 412 -2.06 -36.79 -9.70
N SER A 413 -3.41 -36.74 -9.54
CA SER A 413 -4.20 -37.89 -9.15
C SER A 413 -4.65 -38.77 -10.33
N GLY A 414 -4.36 -38.36 -11.57
CA GLY A 414 -4.80 -39.07 -12.75
C GLY A 414 -6.31 -39.06 -13.00
N GLN A 415 -7.08 -38.22 -12.31
CA GLN A 415 -8.52 -38.09 -12.53
C GLN A 415 -8.80 -37.18 -13.74
N PRO A 416 -9.71 -37.60 -14.67
CA PRO A 416 -10.10 -36.74 -15.76
C PRO A 416 -10.69 -35.42 -15.25
N ARG A 417 -10.41 -34.34 -15.96
CA ARG A 417 -10.91 -32.99 -15.67
C ARG A 417 -12.46 -33.03 -15.68
N ALA A 418 -13.10 -32.65 -14.58
CA ALA A 418 -14.54 -32.43 -14.50
C ALA A 418 -14.91 -31.07 -15.12
#